data_984781841df6af369a1477246b00dde1
#
_entry.id   984781841df6af369a1477246b00dde1
#
_cell.length_a   1.000
_cell.length_b   1.000
_cell.length_c   1.000
_cell.angle_alpha   90.00
_cell.angle_beta   90.00
_cell.angle_gamma   90.00
#
_symmetry.space_group_name_H-M   'P 1'
#
loop_
_entity.id
_entity.type
_entity.pdbx_description
1 polymer ?
#
loop_
_entity_poly.entity_id
_entity_poly.type
_entity_poly.pdbx_seq_one_letter_code
_entity_poly.pdbx_strand_id
1 'polypeptide(L)'
;MGMIETKTANAIRVLSADAIQKAKSGHPGLPLGCASAAYELWANHMRHNPADPKWVDRDRFILSGGHGSMLLYSLFHLFGYGDLSMEDLKNFRQIDSLTPGHPEYGHTVGVEATTGPLGQGMGMAVGMAMAEAHLASVFNKDDIKIVDHYTYVLGGDGCMMEGLSSEAFSLAGTLGLGKLIVLYDSNNISIEGNTDIAFTEDTAKRFESYGFGVFQVEDGNDFAAIGAAIEAAKADTERPSLIVLHTQIGYGCPAKQGKASAHGEPLGEENIIAMKENLGWESMEPFYVPQDVYDHMGKRKLKGTRRRVECKICSIL
;
A
#
# COMPACT_ATOMS: atom_id res chain seq x y z
N MET A 1 -16.52 -13.48 6.17
CA MET A 1 -15.09 -13.16 6.09
C MET A 1 -14.32 -13.98 7.07
N GLY A 2 -13.14 -14.46 6.69
CA GLY A 2 -12.38 -15.34 7.54
C GLY A 2 -11.70 -14.58 8.67
N MET A 3 -11.66 -15.16 9.85
CA MET A 3 -10.92 -14.62 11.00
C MET A 3 -9.41 -14.42 10.67
N ILE A 4 -8.86 -15.16 9.71
CA ILE A 4 -7.43 -15.13 9.39
C ILE A 4 -7.01 -13.88 8.59
N GLU A 5 -7.86 -13.35 7.72
CA GLU A 5 -7.60 -12.12 6.98
C GLU A 5 -7.53 -10.92 7.94
N THR A 6 -8.51 -10.81 8.83
CA THR A 6 -8.52 -9.78 9.89
C THR A 6 -7.30 -9.93 10.81
N LYS A 7 -6.97 -11.15 11.22
CA LYS A 7 -5.79 -11.45 12.03
C LYS A 7 -4.50 -11.05 11.33
N THR A 8 -4.41 -11.26 10.02
CA THR A 8 -3.24 -10.88 9.22
C THR A 8 -3.11 -9.35 9.08
N ALA A 9 -4.21 -8.64 8.83
CA ALA A 9 -4.20 -7.19 8.83
C ALA A 9 -3.83 -6.63 10.22
N ASN A 10 -4.28 -7.27 11.29
CA ASN A 10 -3.89 -6.90 12.65
C ASN A 10 -2.40 -7.19 12.93
N ALA A 11 -1.80 -8.24 12.33
CA ALA A 11 -0.35 -8.45 12.39
C ALA A 11 0.42 -7.27 11.79
N ILE A 12 -0.03 -6.73 10.65
CA ILE A 12 0.58 -5.54 10.03
C ILE A 12 0.49 -4.34 10.99
N ARG A 13 -0.68 -4.13 11.63
CA ARG A 13 -0.89 -3.05 12.61
C ARG A 13 0.05 -3.18 13.80
N VAL A 14 0.09 -4.36 14.40
CA VAL A 14 0.89 -4.64 15.60
C VAL A 14 2.39 -4.50 15.31
N LEU A 15 2.89 -5.09 14.21
CA LEU A 15 4.29 -4.96 13.81
C LEU A 15 4.68 -3.49 13.59
N SER A 16 3.81 -2.72 12.93
CA SER A 16 4.05 -1.30 12.69
C SER A 16 4.11 -0.49 13.99
N ALA A 17 3.16 -0.72 14.90
CA ALA A 17 3.12 -0.02 16.18
C ALA A 17 4.32 -0.38 17.07
N ASP A 18 4.66 -1.67 17.17
CA ASP A 18 5.78 -2.14 17.98
C ASP A 18 7.14 -1.62 17.47
N ALA A 19 7.35 -1.60 16.14
CA ALA A 19 8.58 -1.09 15.54
C ALA A 19 8.76 0.42 15.76
N ILE A 20 7.69 1.19 15.56
CA ILE A 20 7.67 2.64 15.77
C ILE A 20 7.88 2.97 17.25
N GLN A 21 7.26 2.21 18.16
CA GLN A 21 7.45 2.39 19.61
C GLN A 21 8.89 2.09 20.03
N LYS A 22 9.47 1.00 19.54
CA LYS A 22 10.86 0.65 19.83
C LYS A 22 11.84 1.71 19.33
N ALA A 23 11.60 2.23 18.12
CA ALA A 23 12.41 3.30 17.53
C ALA A 23 12.22 4.66 18.22
N LYS A 24 11.15 4.82 19.02
CA LYS A 24 10.68 6.10 19.59
C LYS A 24 10.51 7.19 18.54
N SER A 25 10.24 6.80 17.30
CA SER A 25 10.11 7.69 16.14
C SER A 25 9.39 6.96 15.02
N GLY A 26 8.49 7.65 14.31
CA GLY A 26 7.79 7.10 13.15
C GLY A 26 6.33 7.50 13.12
N HIS A 27 5.62 7.00 12.10
CA HIS A 27 4.25 7.41 11.78
C HIS A 27 3.33 6.17 11.82
N PRO A 28 2.64 5.91 12.92
CA PRO A 28 1.76 4.73 13.03
C PRO A 28 0.41 4.90 12.32
N GLY A 29 -0.05 6.13 12.13
CA GLY A 29 -1.41 6.43 11.73
C GLY A 29 -1.86 5.76 10.44
N LEU A 30 -1.13 5.98 9.34
CA LEU A 30 -1.41 5.38 8.04
C LEU A 30 -1.27 3.84 8.06
N PRO A 31 -0.19 3.23 8.61
CA PRO A 31 -0.09 1.78 8.72
C PRO A 31 -1.28 1.13 9.43
N LEU A 32 -1.78 1.74 10.50
CA LEU A 32 -2.91 1.21 11.24
C LEU A 32 -4.23 1.36 10.47
N GLY A 33 -4.44 2.51 9.82
CA GLY A 33 -5.64 2.79 9.03
C GLY A 33 -5.76 1.93 7.78
N CYS A 34 -4.66 1.79 7.04
CA CYS A 34 -4.63 1.17 5.71
C CYS A 34 -4.27 -0.32 5.72
N ALA A 35 -4.05 -0.96 6.87
CA ALA A 35 -3.60 -2.35 6.93
C ALA A 35 -4.52 -3.33 6.19
N SER A 36 -5.84 -3.16 6.30
CA SER A 36 -6.83 -4.03 5.64
C SER A 36 -6.78 -3.87 4.12
N ALA A 37 -6.75 -2.63 3.63
CA ALA A 37 -6.69 -2.36 2.19
C ALA A 37 -5.36 -2.83 1.58
N ALA A 38 -4.24 -2.61 2.27
CA ALA A 38 -2.94 -3.07 1.82
C ALA A 38 -2.86 -4.60 1.80
N TYR A 39 -3.37 -5.27 2.85
CA TYR A 39 -3.45 -6.73 2.86
C TYR A 39 -4.30 -7.25 1.70
N GLU A 40 -5.51 -6.72 1.50
CA GLU A 40 -6.42 -7.18 0.45
C GLU A 40 -5.80 -7.05 -0.94
N LEU A 41 -5.21 -5.89 -1.23
CA LEU A 41 -4.49 -5.65 -2.47
C LEU A 41 -3.37 -6.68 -2.69
N TRP A 42 -2.46 -6.78 -1.73
CA TRP A 42 -1.24 -7.59 -1.89
C TRP A 42 -1.52 -9.09 -1.89
N ALA A 43 -2.47 -9.55 -1.06
CA ALA A 43 -2.77 -10.96 -0.93
C ALA A 43 -3.67 -11.52 -2.04
N ASN A 44 -4.55 -10.69 -2.61
CA ASN A 44 -5.62 -11.18 -3.49
C ASN A 44 -5.58 -10.62 -4.92
N HIS A 45 -5.05 -9.43 -5.14
CA HIS A 45 -5.20 -8.71 -6.42
C HIS A 45 -3.88 -8.39 -7.12
N MET A 46 -2.81 -8.15 -6.38
CA MET A 46 -1.52 -7.79 -6.93
C MET A 46 -0.72 -9.01 -7.40
N ARG A 47 -0.17 -8.93 -8.60
CA ARG A 47 0.75 -9.93 -9.15
C ARG A 47 2.17 -9.58 -8.76
N HIS A 48 2.72 -10.33 -7.83
CA HIS A 48 4.08 -10.13 -7.35
C HIS A 48 4.73 -11.47 -6.99
N ASN A 49 6.07 -11.50 -6.97
CA ASN A 49 6.84 -12.68 -6.59
C ASN A 49 7.95 -12.31 -5.61
N PRO A 50 7.80 -12.61 -4.31
CA PRO A 50 8.85 -12.34 -3.32
C PRO A 50 10.19 -13.04 -3.60
N ALA A 51 10.16 -14.19 -4.27
CA ALA A 51 11.36 -14.93 -4.65
C ALA A 51 12.04 -14.36 -5.91
N ASP A 52 11.33 -13.56 -6.70
CA ASP A 52 11.85 -12.82 -7.85
C ASP A 52 11.30 -11.39 -7.84
N PRO A 53 11.76 -10.55 -6.90
CA PRO A 53 11.24 -9.19 -6.72
C PRO A 53 11.56 -8.25 -7.87
N LYS A 54 12.39 -8.69 -8.82
CA LYS A 54 12.74 -7.93 -10.04
C LYS A 54 12.04 -8.46 -11.29
N TRP A 55 11.11 -9.40 -11.16
CA TRP A 55 10.33 -9.89 -12.29
C TRP A 55 9.76 -8.72 -13.11
N VAL A 56 10.01 -8.73 -14.41
CA VAL A 56 9.76 -7.56 -15.29
C VAL A 56 8.28 -7.19 -15.34
N ASP A 57 7.38 -8.17 -15.46
CA ASP A 57 5.93 -7.97 -15.55
C ASP A 57 5.20 -8.10 -14.19
N ARG A 58 5.91 -7.85 -13.08
CA ARG A 58 5.26 -7.72 -11.77
C ARG A 58 4.45 -6.43 -11.70
N ASP A 59 3.36 -6.44 -10.98
CA ASP A 59 2.67 -5.21 -10.64
C ASP A 59 3.56 -4.31 -9.77
N ARG A 60 3.40 -3.00 -9.89
CA ARG A 60 4.13 -2.00 -9.13
C ARG A 60 3.27 -1.50 -7.99
N PHE A 61 3.87 -1.38 -6.80
CA PHE A 61 3.23 -0.74 -5.65
C PHE A 61 4.09 0.40 -5.13
N ILE A 62 3.52 1.59 -5.10
CA ILE A 62 4.17 2.80 -4.59
C ILE A 62 3.43 3.27 -3.34
N LEU A 63 4.15 3.35 -2.23
CA LEU A 63 3.65 4.02 -1.03
C LEU A 63 4.00 5.51 -1.11
N SER A 64 3.11 6.33 -1.67
CA SER A 64 3.33 7.78 -1.80
C SER A 64 3.31 8.48 -0.44
N GLY A 65 2.49 8.02 0.49
CA GLY A 65 2.59 8.38 1.91
C GLY A 65 3.78 7.70 2.57
N GLY A 66 5.01 8.00 2.11
CA GLY A 66 6.23 7.30 2.49
C GLY A 66 6.56 7.32 3.98
N HIS A 67 6.03 8.29 4.73
CA HIS A 67 6.11 8.31 6.20
C HIS A 67 5.48 7.06 6.85
N GLY A 68 4.47 6.44 6.20
CA GLY A 68 3.87 5.17 6.63
C GLY A 68 4.69 3.93 6.29
N SER A 69 6.01 4.04 6.15
CA SER A 69 6.93 2.99 5.66
C SER A 69 6.79 1.64 6.36
N MET A 70 6.43 1.62 7.65
CA MET A 70 6.22 0.37 8.39
C MET A 70 5.06 -0.48 7.83
N LEU A 71 4.07 0.11 7.16
CA LEU A 71 3.07 -0.66 6.40
C LEU A 71 3.76 -1.56 5.37
N LEU A 72 4.65 -0.97 4.58
CA LEU A 72 5.36 -1.66 3.51
C LEU A 72 6.35 -2.70 4.04
N TYR A 73 7.12 -2.35 5.09
CA TYR A 73 8.07 -3.28 5.69
C TYR A 73 7.39 -4.47 6.38
N SER A 74 6.24 -4.25 7.03
CA SER A 74 5.44 -5.35 7.59
C SER A 74 4.92 -6.28 6.50
N LEU A 75 4.46 -5.76 5.36
CA LEU A 75 4.09 -6.56 4.20
C LEU A 75 5.29 -7.34 3.65
N PHE A 76 6.43 -6.69 3.45
CA PHE A 76 7.63 -7.36 2.95
C PHE A 76 8.07 -8.52 3.86
N HIS A 77 8.08 -8.31 5.18
CA HIS A 77 8.38 -9.36 6.13
C HIS A 77 7.41 -10.54 6.02
N LEU A 78 6.11 -10.27 6.06
CA LEU A 78 5.08 -11.31 6.04
C LEU A 78 5.04 -12.06 4.70
N PHE A 79 5.30 -11.40 3.57
CA PHE A 79 5.43 -12.03 2.26
C PHE A 79 6.83 -12.61 1.99
N GLY A 80 7.85 -12.27 2.80
CA GLY A 80 9.23 -12.76 2.69
C GLY A 80 9.99 -12.20 1.50
N TYR A 81 9.90 -10.89 1.30
CA TYR A 81 10.75 -10.17 0.37
C TYR A 81 12.16 -10.03 0.92
N GLY A 82 13.16 -10.39 0.09
CA GLY A 82 14.57 -10.14 0.39
C GLY A 82 15.06 -10.66 1.74
N ASP A 83 14.39 -11.68 2.28
CA ASP A 83 14.66 -12.25 3.61
C ASP A 83 14.58 -11.22 4.75
N LEU A 84 13.75 -10.16 4.57
CA LEU A 84 13.55 -9.13 5.59
C LEU A 84 13.07 -9.76 6.90
N SER A 85 13.96 -9.84 7.86
CA SER A 85 13.78 -10.57 9.11
C SER A 85 13.00 -9.76 10.15
N MET A 86 12.55 -10.42 11.22
CA MET A 86 11.96 -9.74 12.37
C MET A 86 12.98 -8.79 13.04
N GLU A 87 14.27 -9.12 13.00
CA GLU A 87 15.32 -8.26 13.56
C GLU A 87 15.48 -6.97 12.75
N ASP A 88 15.29 -7.03 11.43
CA ASP A 88 15.28 -5.82 10.59
C ASP A 88 14.11 -4.91 10.94
N LEU A 89 12.92 -5.45 11.22
CA LEU A 89 11.79 -4.65 11.70
C LEU A 89 12.07 -4.01 13.06
N LYS A 90 12.73 -4.74 13.97
CA LYS A 90 13.14 -4.22 15.27
C LYS A 90 14.20 -3.11 15.19
N ASN A 91 14.93 -3.05 14.08
CA ASN A 91 15.93 -2.03 13.79
C ASN A 91 15.39 -0.87 12.93
N PHE A 92 14.07 -0.68 12.89
CA PHE A 92 13.43 0.42 12.19
C PHE A 92 14.05 1.77 12.55
N ARG A 93 14.41 2.57 11.54
CA ARG A 93 15.05 3.91 11.67
C ARG A 93 16.42 3.91 12.36
N GLN A 94 17.08 2.76 12.50
CA GLN A 94 18.44 2.74 12.98
C GLN A 94 19.45 2.95 11.83
N ILE A 95 20.67 3.36 12.16
CA ILE A 95 21.74 3.52 11.16
C ILE A 95 22.00 2.16 10.49
N ASP A 96 22.21 2.18 9.19
CA ASP A 96 22.47 0.99 8.34
C ASP A 96 21.36 -0.08 8.35
N SER A 97 20.18 0.26 8.87
CA SER A 97 19.01 -0.63 8.86
C SER A 97 18.41 -0.80 7.47
N LEU A 98 17.93 -2.02 7.15
CA LEU A 98 17.13 -2.29 5.95
C LEU A 98 15.73 -1.68 6.00
N THR A 99 15.35 -1.05 7.11
CA THR A 99 14.04 -0.42 7.33
C THR A 99 14.17 1.07 7.67
N PRO A 100 14.62 1.91 6.72
CA PRO A 100 14.76 3.35 6.94
C PRO A 100 13.39 4.01 7.20
N GLY A 101 13.41 5.24 7.67
CA GLY A 101 12.19 5.98 8.04
C GLY A 101 11.20 6.23 6.91
N HIS A 102 11.70 6.21 5.67
CA HIS A 102 10.92 6.30 4.42
C HIS A 102 11.45 5.25 3.44
N PRO A 103 10.60 4.73 2.52
CA PRO A 103 11.06 3.75 1.55
C PRO A 103 12.14 4.31 0.62
N GLU A 104 13.20 3.55 0.40
CA GLU A 104 14.31 3.92 -0.48
C GLU A 104 14.52 2.85 -1.56
N TYR A 105 14.38 3.27 -2.82
CA TYR A 105 14.61 2.40 -3.97
C TYR A 105 16.07 1.93 -4.02
N GLY A 106 16.24 0.62 -4.18
CA GLY A 106 17.57 0.00 -4.23
C GLY A 106 18.20 -0.30 -2.86
N HIS A 107 17.60 0.19 -1.76
CA HIS A 107 18.05 -0.10 -0.40
C HIS A 107 17.28 -1.29 0.21
N THR A 108 15.96 -1.19 0.29
CA THR A 108 15.11 -2.31 0.74
C THR A 108 14.58 -3.08 -0.46
N VAL A 109 14.75 -4.39 -0.48
CA VAL A 109 14.26 -5.24 -1.57
C VAL A 109 12.73 -5.16 -1.66
N GLY A 110 12.22 -4.89 -2.86
CA GLY A 110 10.78 -4.75 -3.11
C GLY A 110 10.29 -3.31 -3.15
N VAL A 111 11.07 -2.33 -2.69
CA VAL A 111 10.72 -0.91 -2.83
C VAL A 111 10.83 -0.47 -4.28
N GLU A 112 9.73 0.03 -4.85
CA GLU A 112 9.65 0.46 -6.25
C GLU A 112 10.01 1.93 -6.46
N ALA A 113 9.88 2.76 -5.43
CA ALA A 113 10.16 4.19 -5.50
C ALA A 113 10.62 4.74 -4.15
N THR A 114 11.60 5.65 -4.17
CA THR A 114 11.96 6.45 -2.99
C THR A 114 10.90 7.49 -2.77
N THR A 115 10.27 7.48 -1.60
CA THR A 115 9.20 8.40 -1.22
C THR A 115 9.46 9.02 0.14
N GLY A 116 8.68 10.02 0.49
CA GLY A 116 8.84 10.84 1.72
C GLY A 116 8.26 12.22 1.47
N PRO A 117 8.78 13.01 0.51
CA PRO A 117 8.10 14.21 0.05
C PRO A 117 6.73 13.83 -0.54
N LEU A 118 5.66 14.41 0.03
CA LEU A 118 4.29 14.08 -0.35
C LEU A 118 4.02 14.40 -1.83
N GLY A 119 3.15 13.63 -2.47
CA GLY A 119 2.81 13.77 -3.89
C GLY A 119 3.82 13.16 -4.86
N GLN A 120 5.10 13.03 -4.51
CA GLN A 120 6.12 12.52 -5.45
C GLN A 120 5.85 11.08 -5.88
N GLY A 121 5.41 10.22 -4.97
CA GLY A 121 5.02 8.85 -5.31
C GLY A 121 3.85 8.80 -6.29
N MET A 122 2.93 9.77 -6.24
CA MET A 122 1.83 9.90 -7.21
C MET A 122 2.37 10.16 -8.63
N GLY A 123 3.29 11.13 -8.77
CA GLY A 123 3.95 11.41 -10.05
C GLY A 123 4.76 10.23 -10.58
N MET A 124 5.50 9.53 -9.70
CA MET A 124 6.25 8.32 -10.07
C MET A 124 5.33 7.20 -10.55
N ALA A 125 4.17 7.01 -9.93
CA ALA A 125 3.17 6.02 -10.34
C ALA A 125 2.63 6.31 -11.74
N VAL A 126 2.33 7.56 -12.04
CA VAL A 126 1.92 7.98 -13.39
C VAL A 126 3.03 7.68 -14.41
N GLY A 127 4.29 8.01 -14.09
CA GLY A 127 5.42 7.68 -14.94
C GLY A 127 5.61 6.18 -15.19
N MET A 128 5.39 5.34 -14.17
CA MET A 128 5.44 3.87 -14.32
C MET A 128 4.29 3.33 -15.17
N ALA A 129 3.08 3.87 -15.02
CA ALA A 129 1.94 3.49 -15.86
C ALA A 129 2.14 3.94 -17.33
N MET A 130 2.73 5.12 -17.55
CA MET A 130 3.12 5.55 -18.89
C MET A 130 4.17 4.61 -19.51
N ALA A 131 5.16 4.20 -18.73
CA ALA A 131 6.18 3.25 -19.19
C ALA A 131 5.57 1.89 -19.53
N GLU A 132 4.64 1.38 -18.72
CA GLU A 132 3.90 0.15 -19.02
C GLU A 132 3.15 0.27 -20.34
N ALA A 133 2.33 1.31 -20.51
CA ALA A 133 1.56 1.51 -21.73
C ALA A 133 2.45 1.62 -22.98
N HIS A 134 3.58 2.34 -22.87
CA HIS A 134 4.56 2.46 -23.96
C HIS A 134 5.20 1.10 -24.29
N LEU A 135 5.71 0.38 -23.29
CA LEU A 135 6.36 -0.91 -23.48
C LEU A 135 5.36 -1.96 -24.01
N ALA A 136 4.13 -1.95 -23.53
CA ALA A 136 3.06 -2.81 -24.02
C ALA A 136 2.80 -2.57 -25.51
N SER A 137 2.76 -1.32 -25.97
CA SER A 137 2.56 -0.97 -27.39
C SER A 137 3.73 -1.42 -28.28
N VAL A 138 4.94 -1.48 -27.73
CA VAL A 138 6.15 -1.89 -28.48
C VAL A 138 6.30 -3.40 -28.53
N PHE A 139 6.10 -4.09 -27.41
CA PHE A 139 6.48 -5.49 -27.24
C PHE A 139 5.32 -6.48 -27.29
N ASN A 140 4.09 -6.06 -26.98
CA ASN A 140 2.94 -6.97 -27.04
C ASN A 140 2.50 -7.15 -28.50
N LYS A 141 2.17 -8.39 -28.86
CA LYS A 141 1.67 -8.73 -30.22
C LYS A 141 0.59 -9.80 -30.11
N ASP A 142 -0.50 -9.56 -30.82
CA ASP A 142 -1.62 -10.50 -30.92
C ASP A 142 -2.07 -11.05 -29.54
N ASP A 143 -1.87 -12.35 -29.33
CA ASP A 143 -2.20 -13.06 -28.10
C ASP A 143 -1.03 -13.13 -27.09
N ILE A 144 0.14 -12.55 -27.42
CA ILE A 144 1.35 -12.55 -26.59
C ILE A 144 1.50 -11.23 -25.85
N LYS A 145 1.19 -11.23 -24.55
CA LYS A 145 1.39 -10.10 -23.66
C LYS A 145 2.67 -10.30 -22.85
N ILE A 146 3.69 -9.48 -23.14
CA ILE A 146 4.99 -9.48 -22.45
C ILE A 146 4.96 -8.46 -21.32
N VAL A 147 4.27 -7.33 -21.51
CA VAL A 147 4.11 -6.25 -20.56
C VAL A 147 2.61 -6.03 -20.33
N ASP A 148 2.13 -6.35 -19.12
CA ASP A 148 0.71 -6.32 -18.79
C ASP A 148 0.50 -6.12 -17.29
N HIS A 149 1.31 -5.28 -16.65
CA HIS A 149 1.26 -5.07 -15.20
C HIS A 149 0.47 -3.82 -14.81
N TYR A 150 -0.14 -3.87 -13.65
CA TYR A 150 -0.77 -2.71 -13.02
C TYR A 150 0.24 -1.89 -12.20
N THR A 151 -0.06 -0.62 -12.05
CA THR A 151 0.62 0.28 -11.12
C THR A 151 -0.38 0.72 -10.06
N TYR A 152 -0.12 0.35 -8.80
CA TYR A 152 -0.89 0.75 -7.64
C TYR A 152 -0.12 1.80 -6.85
N VAL A 153 -0.81 2.84 -6.39
CA VAL A 153 -0.22 3.86 -5.51
C VAL A 153 -1.14 4.15 -4.35
N LEU A 154 -0.58 4.16 -3.13
CA LEU A 154 -1.31 4.49 -1.90
C LEU A 154 -0.79 5.81 -1.34
N GLY A 155 -1.69 6.74 -1.06
CA GLY A 155 -1.39 8.00 -0.39
C GLY A 155 -2.62 8.62 0.24
N GLY A 156 -2.39 9.48 1.22
CA GLY A 156 -3.42 10.16 1.99
C GLY A 156 -3.71 11.58 1.51
N ASP A 157 -4.51 12.29 2.31
CA ASP A 157 -4.93 13.68 2.07
C ASP A 157 -3.76 14.61 1.72
N GLY A 158 -2.64 14.53 2.46
CA GLY A 158 -1.46 15.34 2.20
C GLY A 158 -0.85 15.12 0.82
N CYS A 159 -0.90 13.88 0.28
CA CYS A 159 -0.46 13.63 -1.09
C CYS A 159 -1.39 14.27 -2.12
N MET A 160 -2.70 14.32 -1.84
CA MET A 160 -3.70 14.92 -2.72
C MET A 160 -3.67 16.46 -2.72
N MET A 161 -3.12 17.07 -1.67
CA MET A 161 -2.92 18.52 -1.57
C MET A 161 -1.78 19.04 -2.44
N GLU A 162 -0.81 18.19 -2.79
CA GLU A 162 0.36 18.59 -3.57
C GLU A 162 0.01 18.91 -5.03
N GLY A 163 0.51 20.02 -5.56
CA GLY A 163 0.29 20.45 -6.95
C GLY A 163 0.76 19.41 -7.97
N LEU A 164 1.90 18.73 -7.69
CA LEU A 164 2.42 17.63 -8.51
C LEU A 164 1.39 16.53 -8.72
N SER A 165 0.62 16.16 -7.69
CA SER A 165 -0.42 15.13 -7.81
C SER A 165 -1.51 15.55 -8.80
N SER A 166 -1.94 16.81 -8.75
CA SER A 166 -2.94 17.35 -9.67
C SER A 166 -2.46 17.35 -11.12
N GLU A 167 -1.24 17.80 -11.36
CA GLU A 167 -0.64 17.83 -12.70
C GLU A 167 -0.47 16.41 -13.27
N ALA A 168 0.09 15.49 -12.47
CA ALA A 168 0.34 14.12 -12.89
C ALA A 168 -0.96 13.36 -13.19
N PHE A 169 -1.98 13.49 -12.33
CA PHE A 169 -3.25 12.79 -12.56
C PHE A 169 -4.08 13.38 -13.69
N SER A 170 -4.02 14.70 -13.92
CA SER A 170 -4.62 15.31 -15.12
C SER A 170 -4.00 14.73 -16.40
N LEU A 171 -2.68 14.54 -16.42
CA LEU A 171 -1.99 13.87 -17.53
C LEU A 171 -2.40 12.40 -17.66
N ALA A 172 -2.50 11.67 -16.55
CA ALA A 172 -2.89 10.26 -16.55
C ALA A 172 -4.28 10.04 -17.14
N GLY A 173 -5.25 10.90 -16.78
CA GLY A 173 -6.59 10.88 -17.39
C GLY A 173 -6.58 11.20 -18.86
N THR A 174 -5.81 12.22 -19.28
CA THR A 174 -5.65 12.59 -20.70
C THR A 174 -5.08 11.43 -21.53
N LEU A 175 -4.15 10.66 -20.96
CA LEU A 175 -3.50 9.52 -21.63
C LEU A 175 -4.31 8.21 -21.51
N GLY A 176 -5.40 8.18 -20.75
CA GLY A 176 -6.22 6.98 -20.57
C GLY A 176 -5.44 5.81 -19.94
N LEU A 177 -4.65 6.07 -18.88
CA LEU A 177 -3.79 5.04 -18.28
C LEU A 177 -4.59 4.02 -17.43
N GLY A 178 -5.34 3.14 -18.10
CA GLY A 178 -6.29 2.21 -17.46
C GLY A 178 -5.67 1.18 -16.49
N LYS A 179 -4.35 1.06 -16.45
CA LYS A 179 -3.66 0.20 -15.48
C LYS A 179 -3.07 0.96 -14.29
N LEU A 180 -3.38 2.24 -14.15
CA LEU A 180 -3.08 3.04 -12.96
C LEU A 180 -4.26 2.99 -12.00
N ILE A 181 -4.04 2.47 -10.79
CA ILE A 181 -5.04 2.41 -9.72
C ILE A 181 -4.51 3.14 -8.49
N VAL A 182 -5.18 4.22 -8.14
CA VAL A 182 -4.85 5.06 -6.98
C VAL A 182 -5.73 4.65 -5.81
N LEU A 183 -5.11 4.28 -4.69
CA LEU A 183 -5.78 4.05 -3.41
C LEU A 183 -5.61 5.32 -2.58
N TYR A 184 -6.69 6.01 -2.32
CA TYR A 184 -6.70 7.23 -1.55
C TYR A 184 -7.17 6.98 -0.13
N ASP A 185 -6.24 7.10 0.83
CA ASP A 185 -6.51 7.07 2.27
C ASP A 185 -7.19 8.38 2.69
N SER A 186 -8.52 8.39 2.61
CA SER A 186 -9.36 9.53 2.99
C SER A 186 -9.75 9.40 4.46
N ASN A 187 -8.89 9.92 5.33
CA ASN A 187 -9.09 9.87 6.78
C ASN A 187 -9.38 11.24 7.41
N ASN A 188 -9.34 12.30 6.61
CA ASN A 188 -9.62 13.70 7.00
C ASN A 188 -8.68 14.26 8.09
N ILE A 189 -7.48 13.69 8.24
CA ILE A 189 -6.50 14.12 9.25
C ILE A 189 -5.18 14.47 8.57
N SER A 190 -4.61 15.60 8.96
CA SER A 190 -3.23 15.97 8.69
C SER A 190 -2.42 16.03 10.00
N ILE A 191 -1.18 16.50 9.95
CA ILE A 191 -0.24 16.49 11.09
C ILE A 191 -0.84 17.15 12.34
N GLU A 192 -1.48 18.32 12.19
CA GLU A 192 -1.92 19.16 13.32
C GLU A 192 -3.43 19.11 13.57
N GLY A 193 -4.22 18.42 12.72
CA GLY A 193 -5.67 18.41 12.89
C GLY A 193 -6.43 17.94 11.66
N ASN A 194 -7.70 18.32 11.60
CA ASN A 194 -8.57 17.96 10.48
C ASN A 194 -8.14 18.72 9.22
N THR A 195 -8.40 18.09 8.07
CA THR A 195 -8.08 18.66 6.75
C THR A 195 -8.96 19.86 6.38
N ASP A 196 -10.12 20.03 7.01
CA ASP A 196 -11.11 21.07 6.72
C ASP A 196 -10.58 22.52 6.86
N ILE A 197 -9.46 22.72 7.55
CA ILE A 197 -8.79 24.02 7.63
C ILE A 197 -7.99 24.40 6.37
N ALA A 198 -7.65 23.42 5.51
CA ALA A 198 -6.76 23.64 4.35
C ALA A 198 -7.14 22.84 3.12
N PHE A 199 -8.03 21.86 3.22
CA PHE A 199 -8.37 20.94 2.14
C PHE A 199 -9.86 20.59 2.19
N THR A 200 -10.68 21.39 1.50
CA THR A 200 -12.15 21.30 1.54
C THR A 200 -12.78 20.93 0.21
N GLU A 201 -11.96 20.53 -0.75
CA GLU A 201 -12.43 20.13 -2.07
C GLU A 201 -13.10 18.75 -2.05
N ASP A 202 -13.92 18.49 -3.07
CA ASP A 202 -14.42 17.15 -3.39
C ASP A 202 -13.40 16.45 -4.30
N THR A 203 -12.50 15.68 -3.68
CA THR A 203 -11.43 14.96 -4.39
C THR A 203 -12.01 13.98 -5.41
N ALA A 204 -13.14 13.33 -5.12
CA ALA A 204 -13.79 12.41 -6.05
C ALA A 204 -14.19 13.13 -7.35
N LYS A 205 -14.88 14.28 -7.24
CA LYS A 205 -15.26 15.08 -8.41
C LYS A 205 -14.06 15.67 -9.15
N ARG A 206 -13.00 16.04 -8.44
CA ARG A 206 -11.76 16.47 -9.09
C ARG A 206 -11.20 15.37 -9.98
N PHE A 207 -11.14 14.13 -9.49
CA PHE A 207 -10.64 13.00 -10.27
C PHE A 207 -11.60 12.61 -11.40
N GLU A 208 -12.91 12.66 -11.21
CA GLU A 208 -13.88 12.54 -12.30
C GLU A 208 -13.63 13.56 -13.41
N SER A 209 -13.29 14.81 -13.06
CA SER A 209 -12.97 15.85 -14.03
C SER A 209 -11.64 15.61 -14.77
N TYR A 210 -10.72 14.85 -14.19
CA TYR A 210 -9.52 14.37 -14.89
C TYR A 210 -9.80 13.19 -15.83
N GLY A 211 -10.99 12.59 -15.77
CA GLY A 211 -11.34 11.41 -16.58
C GLY A 211 -11.06 10.07 -15.89
N PHE A 212 -10.91 10.05 -14.57
CA PHE A 212 -10.79 8.80 -13.80
C PHE A 212 -12.13 8.10 -13.60
N GLY A 213 -12.08 6.77 -13.50
CA GLY A 213 -13.12 5.99 -12.82
C GLY A 213 -12.95 6.17 -11.31
N VAL A 214 -14.04 6.50 -10.59
CA VAL A 214 -14.00 6.74 -9.14
C VAL A 214 -14.87 5.72 -8.43
N PHE A 215 -14.29 5.06 -7.43
CA PHE A 215 -14.94 4.02 -6.62
C PHE A 215 -14.84 4.39 -5.15
N GLN A 216 -15.96 4.27 -4.42
CA GLN A 216 -16.04 4.59 -2.99
C GLN A 216 -16.05 3.30 -2.17
N VAL A 217 -15.26 3.28 -1.10
CA VAL A 217 -15.24 2.23 -0.07
C VAL A 217 -15.51 2.89 1.28
N GLU A 218 -16.73 2.74 1.79
CA GLU A 218 -17.21 3.44 2.98
C GLU A 218 -16.54 2.98 4.28
N ASP A 219 -16.03 1.76 4.32
CA ASP A 219 -15.22 1.24 5.43
C ASP A 219 -13.93 0.63 4.90
N GLY A 220 -12.81 1.30 5.15
CA GLY A 220 -11.46 0.85 4.81
C GLY A 220 -11.03 -0.47 5.49
N ASN A 221 -11.90 -1.09 6.28
CA ASN A 221 -11.71 -2.42 6.86
C ASN A 221 -12.63 -3.49 6.25
N ASP A 222 -13.53 -3.12 5.36
CA ASP A 222 -14.36 -4.09 4.62
C ASP A 222 -13.58 -4.68 3.43
N PHE A 223 -12.96 -5.84 3.65
CA PHE A 223 -12.18 -6.56 2.62
C PHE A 223 -13.00 -6.85 1.35
N ALA A 224 -14.32 -7.15 1.50
CA ALA A 224 -15.16 -7.45 0.34
C ALA A 224 -15.42 -6.21 -0.51
N ALA A 225 -15.70 -5.07 0.14
CA ALA A 225 -15.88 -3.79 -0.55
C ALA A 225 -14.58 -3.33 -1.22
N ILE A 226 -13.43 -3.45 -0.53
CA ILE A 226 -12.12 -3.13 -1.08
C ILE A 226 -11.82 -4.01 -2.31
N GLY A 227 -12.00 -5.33 -2.18
CA GLY A 227 -11.76 -6.27 -3.28
C GLY A 227 -12.68 -5.99 -4.48
N ALA A 228 -13.97 -5.71 -4.25
CA ALA A 228 -14.91 -5.36 -5.29
C ALA A 228 -14.51 -4.06 -6.03
N ALA A 229 -14.05 -3.04 -5.30
CA ALA A 229 -13.58 -1.79 -5.88
C ALA A 229 -12.32 -2.00 -6.73
N ILE A 230 -11.36 -2.83 -6.27
CA ILE A 230 -10.16 -3.16 -7.04
C ILE A 230 -10.52 -3.91 -8.33
N GLU A 231 -11.41 -4.90 -8.27
CA GLU A 231 -11.84 -5.63 -9.48
C GLU A 231 -12.63 -4.74 -10.44
N ALA A 232 -13.46 -3.83 -9.94
CA ALA A 232 -14.15 -2.85 -10.77
C ALA A 232 -13.16 -1.89 -11.45
N ALA A 233 -12.15 -1.41 -10.72
CA ALA A 233 -11.08 -0.59 -11.27
C ALA A 233 -10.27 -1.33 -12.35
N LYS A 234 -9.96 -2.61 -12.16
CA LYS A 234 -9.27 -3.45 -13.15
C LYS A 234 -10.11 -3.78 -14.39
N ALA A 235 -11.43 -3.74 -14.26
CA ALA A 235 -12.34 -3.95 -15.39
C ALA A 235 -12.43 -2.72 -16.30
N ASP A 236 -12.12 -1.51 -15.82
CA ASP A 236 -12.05 -0.29 -16.62
C ASP A 236 -10.63 -0.14 -17.19
N THR A 237 -10.42 -0.65 -18.40
CA THR A 237 -9.12 -0.63 -19.06
C THR A 237 -8.82 0.67 -19.82
N GLU A 238 -9.81 1.55 -19.95
CA GLU A 238 -9.73 2.77 -20.77
C GLU A 238 -9.37 4.01 -19.95
N ARG A 239 -9.56 3.95 -18.61
CA ARG A 239 -9.36 5.09 -17.72
C ARG A 239 -8.58 4.68 -16.49
N PRO A 240 -7.71 5.55 -15.96
CA PRO A 240 -7.13 5.34 -14.63
C PRO A 240 -8.24 5.37 -13.56
N SER A 241 -7.98 4.75 -12.43
CA SER A 241 -8.98 4.59 -11.37
C SER A 241 -8.52 5.20 -10.06
N LEU A 242 -9.46 5.85 -9.35
CA LEU A 242 -9.33 6.26 -7.95
C LEU A 242 -10.25 5.40 -7.08
N ILE A 243 -9.69 4.76 -6.07
CA ILE A 243 -10.46 4.10 -5.02
C ILE A 243 -10.33 4.96 -3.76
N VAL A 244 -11.42 5.61 -3.38
CA VAL A 244 -11.50 6.41 -2.14
C VAL A 244 -11.78 5.45 -1.00
N LEU A 245 -10.80 5.32 -0.10
CA LEU A 245 -10.90 4.47 1.08
C LEU A 245 -11.21 5.35 2.29
N HIS A 246 -12.43 5.29 2.80
CA HIS A 246 -12.77 5.96 4.06
C HIS A 246 -12.17 5.16 5.22
N THR A 247 -11.07 5.65 5.76
CA THR A 247 -10.31 5.00 6.83
C THR A 247 -10.36 5.80 8.13
N GLN A 248 -9.83 5.21 9.18
CA GLN A 248 -9.60 5.91 10.44
C GLN A 248 -8.11 5.83 10.79
N ILE A 249 -7.44 6.98 10.80
CA ILE A 249 -6.04 7.06 11.21
C ILE A 249 -5.85 6.43 12.60
N GLY A 250 -4.80 5.64 12.78
CA GLY A 250 -4.54 5.01 14.06
C GLY A 250 -5.58 3.96 14.48
N TYR A 251 -6.23 3.30 13.51
CA TYR A 251 -7.28 2.30 13.72
C TYR A 251 -6.88 1.24 14.76
N GLY A 252 -7.80 0.92 15.63
CA GLY A 252 -7.62 -0.07 16.68
C GLY A 252 -7.04 0.49 17.99
N CYS A 253 -6.48 1.71 18.00
CA CYS A 253 -5.95 2.35 19.20
C CYS A 253 -7.04 3.23 19.87
N PRO A 254 -7.71 2.81 20.96
CA PRO A 254 -8.89 3.49 21.48
C PRO A 254 -8.65 4.96 21.84
N ALA A 255 -7.46 5.30 22.35
CA ALA A 255 -7.14 6.65 22.78
C ALA A 255 -6.79 7.61 21.62
N LYS A 256 -6.27 7.09 20.50
CA LYS A 256 -5.69 7.88 19.41
C LYS A 256 -6.39 7.71 18.06
N GLN A 257 -7.22 6.67 17.87
CA GLN A 257 -7.94 6.43 16.63
C GLN A 257 -8.77 7.66 16.20
N GLY A 258 -8.65 8.05 14.92
CA GLY A 258 -9.33 9.22 14.36
C GLY A 258 -8.78 10.57 14.82
N LYS A 259 -7.62 10.61 15.47
CA LYS A 259 -7.02 11.85 15.97
C LYS A 259 -5.67 12.13 15.34
N ALA A 260 -5.33 13.41 15.20
CA ALA A 260 -4.03 13.88 14.70
C ALA A 260 -2.85 13.31 15.50
N SER A 261 -3.02 13.08 16.81
CA SER A 261 -2.01 12.47 17.69
C SER A 261 -1.63 11.02 17.31
N ALA A 262 -2.34 10.38 16.38
CA ALA A 262 -1.94 9.10 15.80
C ALA A 262 -1.03 9.27 14.57
N HIS A 263 -0.88 10.49 14.03
CA HIS A 263 -0.24 10.69 12.73
C HIS A 263 1.26 10.34 12.77
N GLY A 264 2.06 11.06 13.55
CA GLY A 264 3.51 11.11 13.38
C GLY A 264 4.35 10.86 14.63
N GLU A 265 3.79 10.26 15.67
CA GLU A 265 4.49 9.94 16.90
C GLU A 265 4.15 8.52 17.41
N PRO A 266 5.04 7.89 18.19
CA PRO A 266 4.75 6.62 18.82
C PRO A 266 3.46 6.67 19.64
N LEU A 267 2.72 5.57 19.64
CA LEU A 267 1.45 5.49 20.38
C LEU A 267 1.63 5.58 21.90
N GLY A 268 2.75 5.08 22.41
CA GLY A 268 3.00 4.85 23.84
C GLY A 268 2.69 3.41 24.24
N GLU A 269 3.43 2.84 25.18
CA GLU A 269 3.34 1.43 25.57
C GLU A 269 1.92 1.05 26.05
N GLU A 270 1.33 1.86 26.91
CA GLU A 270 -0.04 1.63 27.40
C GLU A 270 -1.08 1.62 26.27
N ASN A 271 -0.94 2.52 25.32
CA ASN A 271 -1.83 2.59 24.16
C ASN A 271 -1.64 1.42 23.20
N ILE A 272 -0.44 0.86 23.09
CA ILE A 272 -0.19 -0.35 22.28
C ILE A 272 -0.83 -1.57 22.96
N ILE A 273 -0.74 -1.69 24.26
CA ILE A 273 -1.43 -2.75 25.02
C ILE A 273 -2.94 -2.63 24.79
N ALA A 274 -3.51 -1.44 25.00
CA ALA A 274 -4.95 -1.20 24.79
C ALA A 274 -5.37 -1.46 23.33
N MET A 275 -4.50 -1.15 22.33
CA MET A 275 -4.73 -1.46 20.94
C MET A 275 -4.75 -2.98 20.69
N LYS A 276 -3.79 -3.71 21.23
CA LYS A 276 -3.72 -5.17 21.11
C LYS A 276 -4.96 -5.84 21.73
N GLU A 277 -5.37 -5.40 22.89
CA GLU A 277 -6.61 -5.87 23.54
C GLU A 277 -7.86 -5.58 22.71
N ASN A 278 -8.00 -4.34 22.23
CA ASN A 278 -9.13 -3.93 21.40
C ASN A 278 -9.21 -4.69 20.06
N LEU A 279 -8.05 -5.03 19.47
CA LEU A 279 -7.96 -5.84 18.25
C LEU A 279 -8.15 -7.34 18.51
N GLY A 280 -8.30 -7.78 19.76
CA GLY A 280 -8.35 -9.20 20.14
C GLY A 280 -7.06 -9.94 19.85
N TRP A 281 -5.89 -9.24 19.94
CA TRP A 281 -4.59 -9.84 19.68
C TRP A 281 -4.20 -10.79 20.81
N GLU A 282 -3.70 -11.97 20.46
CA GLU A 282 -3.50 -13.07 21.41
C GLU A 282 -2.26 -12.93 22.31
N SER A 283 -1.39 -11.94 22.07
CA SER A 283 -0.20 -11.72 22.88
C SER A 283 0.11 -10.24 23.05
N MET A 284 0.50 -9.84 24.27
CA MET A 284 0.99 -8.49 24.56
C MET A 284 2.50 -8.34 24.30
N GLU A 285 3.20 -9.46 24.03
CA GLU A 285 4.63 -9.42 23.72
C GLU A 285 4.88 -8.60 22.44
N PRO A 286 5.87 -7.68 22.44
CA PRO A 286 6.24 -6.95 21.25
C PRO A 286 6.73 -7.88 20.14
N PHE A 287 6.39 -7.55 18.90
CA PHE A 287 6.79 -8.29 17.69
C PHE A 287 6.30 -9.75 17.63
N TYR A 288 5.34 -10.12 18.45
CA TYR A 288 4.73 -11.43 18.32
C TYR A 288 3.83 -11.49 17.08
N VAL A 289 4.03 -12.52 16.25
CA VAL A 289 3.17 -12.86 15.13
C VAL A 289 2.79 -14.33 15.23
N PRO A 290 1.50 -14.67 15.25
CA PRO A 290 1.05 -16.05 15.31
C PRO A 290 1.50 -16.89 14.12
N GLN A 291 1.78 -18.17 14.33
CA GLN A 291 2.24 -19.07 13.27
C GLN A 291 1.20 -19.24 12.14
N ASP A 292 -0.08 -19.22 12.44
CA ASP A 292 -1.15 -19.31 11.45
C ASP A 292 -1.19 -18.13 10.48
N VAL A 293 -0.72 -16.95 10.89
CA VAL A 293 -0.51 -15.79 10.01
C VAL A 293 0.62 -16.08 9.01
N TYR A 294 1.76 -16.59 9.47
CA TYR A 294 2.86 -16.97 8.57
C TYR A 294 2.45 -18.10 7.61
N ASP A 295 1.70 -19.09 8.09
CA ASP A 295 1.20 -20.20 7.27
C ASP A 295 0.21 -19.70 6.20
N HIS A 296 -0.66 -18.75 6.58
CA HIS A 296 -1.60 -18.12 5.66
C HIS A 296 -0.86 -17.33 4.57
N MET A 297 0.11 -16.53 4.95
CA MET A 297 0.92 -15.72 4.04
C MET A 297 1.82 -16.60 3.15
N GLY A 298 2.37 -17.69 3.67
CA GLY A 298 3.13 -18.68 2.91
C GLY A 298 2.32 -19.33 1.79
N LYS A 299 1.04 -19.64 2.03
CA LYS A 299 0.11 -20.16 1.00
C LYS A 299 -0.17 -19.12 -0.09
N ARG A 300 -0.18 -17.83 0.26
CA ARG A 300 -0.38 -16.72 -0.69
C ARG A 300 0.82 -16.50 -1.59
N LYS A 301 2.05 -16.63 -1.07
CA LYS A 301 3.28 -16.63 -1.88
C LYS A 301 3.20 -17.60 -3.06
N LEU A 302 2.66 -18.79 -2.85
CA LEU A 302 2.53 -19.84 -3.89
C LEU A 302 1.50 -19.50 -4.96
N LYS A 303 0.47 -18.70 -4.65
CA LYS A 303 -0.54 -18.27 -5.64
C LYS A 303 0.02 -17.23 -6.62
N GLY A 304 0.86 -16.30 -6.16
CA GLY A 304 1.52 -15.30 -7.00
C GLY A 304 2.56 -15.90 -7.97
N THR A 305 3.15 -17.04 -7.61
CA THR A 305 4.20 -17.73 -8.40
C THR A 305 3.68 -18.57 -9.57
N ARG A 306 2.38 -18.85 -9.68
CA ARG A 306 1.82 -19.76 -10.68
C ARG A 306 0.91 -19.06 -11.72
N ARG A 307 1.41 -18.07 -12.42
CA ARG A 307 1.26 -17.99 -13.87
C ARG A 307 2.67 -18.01 -14.43
N ARG A 308 3.25 -19.22 -14.60
CA ARG A 308 4.24 -19.41 -15.63
C ARG A 308 3.64 -18.82 -16.90
N VAL A 309 4.17 -17.69 -17.33
CA VAL A 309 4.27 -17.45 -18.75
C VAL A 309 5.10 -18.63 -19.23
N GLU A 310 4.44 -19.68 -19.67
CA GLU A 310 5.12 -20.68 -20.50
C GLU A 310 5.76 -19.88 -21.57
N CYS A 311 7.10 -19.83 -21.54
CA CYS A 311 7.88 -19.00 -22.41
C CYS A 311 7.68 -19.52 -23.83
N LYS A 312 6.60 -19.08 -24.49
CA LYS A 312 6.44 -19.26 -25.95
C LYS A 312 7.58 -18.56 -26.70
N ILE A 313 8.37 -17.70 -26.04
CA ILE A 313 9.57 -17.07 -26.59
C ILE A 313 10.66 -18.10 -26.88
N CYS A 314 10.79 -19.19 -26.09
CA CYS A 314 11.74 -20.26 -26.37
C CYS A 314 11.40 -21.12 -27.60
N SER A 315 10.23 -20.96 -28.19
CA SER A 315 9.85 -21.65 -29.43
C SER A 315 10.01 -20.78 -30.70
N ILE A 316 10.50 -19.54 -30.57
CA ILE A 316 10.68 -18.57 -31.66
C ILE A 316 12.18 -18.26 -31.91
N LEU A 317 13.06 -18.68 -31.00
CA LEU A 317 14.53 -18.68 -31.17
C LEU A 317 15.01 -20.09 -31.49
#